data_367bdfdd300d9ab3cbc31b8fb9a19091
#
_entry.id   367bdfdd300d9ab3cbc31b8fb9a19091
#
_cell.length_a   1.000
_cell.length_b   1.000
_cell.length_c   1.000
_cell.angle_alpha   90.00
_cell.angle_beta   90.00
_cell.angle_gamma   90.00
#
_symmetry.space_group_name_H-M   'P 1'
#
loop_
_entity.id
_entity.type
_entity.pdbx_description
1 polymer ?
#
loop_
_entity_poly.entity_id
_entity_poly.type
_entity_poly.pdbx_seq_one_letter_code
_entity_poly.pdbx_strand_id
1 'polypeptide(L)'
;MATTEATADDTTMTTPIHEQLGSRGLLPAEHLADSGYPSAELIVHAARTFGITLVSPMRLDSSAQARVGAGYDKAAFSIDFDARQATCPQGTASSSWTPCQKNEGEAIVVSWPKSACMPCPARQLCTSGQRRQITLRPRDLHEALAAARAEQATPQWKARYAARAGVEGTMRQATHVTGIRRARYLGLPKTQLEHTLAAAAINMIRLDAYWTGHPLDRTRTSHLARLDFTLAT
;
A
#
# COMPACT_ATOMS: atom_id res chain seq x y z
N MET A 1 5.87 20.09 -0.66
CA MET A 1 4.50 19.79 -0.20
C MET A 1 3.55 19.86 -1.37
N ALA A 2 2.68 18.88 -1.52
CA ALA A 2 1.66 18.88 -2.56
C ALA A 2 0.29 19.09 -1.91
N THR A 3 -0.57 19.87 -2.54
CA THR A 3 -1.95 20.14 -2.09
C THR A 3 -2.88 19.87 -3.26
N THR A 4 -3.89 19.06 -3.03
CA THR A 4 -4.88 18.68 -4.04
C THR A 4 -6.29 19.06 -3.57
N GLU A 5 -7.26 18.96 -4.45
CA GLU A 5 -8.66 19.02 -4.08
C GLU A 5 -9.04 17.80 -3.25
N ALA A 6 -9.97 17.95 -2.31
CA ALA A 6 -10.38 16.88 -1.39
C ALA A 6 -11.01 15.65 -2.09
N THR A 7 -11.39 15.80 -3.35
CA THR A 7 -11.92 14.71 -4.20
C THR A 7 -10.85 13.97 -5.01
N ALA A 8 -9.61 14.48 -5.03
CA ALA A 8 -8.52 13.83 -5.73
C ALA A 8 -8.06 12.60 -4.94
N ASP A 9 -7.87 11.48 -5.65
CA ASP A 9 -7.33 10.26 -5.05
C ASP A 9 -5.85 10.49 -4.69
N ASP A 10 -5.49 10.21 -3.45
CA ASP A 10 -4.13 10.37 -2.94
C ASP A 10 -3.09 9.58 -3.75
N THR A 11 -3.49 8.44 -4.34
CA THR A 11 -2.62 7.61 -5.19
C THR A 11 -2.07 8.37 -6.39
N THR A 12 -2.84 9.33 -6.93
CA THR A 12 -2.44 10.14 -8.09
C THR A 12 -1.25 11.05 -7.81
N MET A 13 -0.98 11.35 -6.53
CA MET A 13 0.11 12.24 -6.11
C MET A 13 1.43 11.52 -5.87
N THR A 14 1.46 10.19 -5.84
CA THR A 14 2.69 9.44 -5.55
C THR A 14 3.77 9.71 -6.59
N THR A 15 3.46 9.56 -7.87
CA THR A 15 4.42 9.81 -8.96
C THR A 15 4.87 11.28 -9.02
N PRO A 16 3.97 12.29 -9.02
CA PRO A 16 4.39 13.70 -8.99
C PRO A 16 5.27 14.06 -7.79
N ILE A 17 5.05 13.45 -6.62
CA ILE A 17 5.91 13.67 -5.44
C ILE A 17 7.31 13.09 -5.69
N HIS A 18 7.42 11.87 -6.24
CA HIS A 18 8.71 11.27 -6.58
C HIS A 18 9.46 12.08 -7.63
N GLU A 19 8.78 12.58 -8.67
CA GLU A 19 9.36 13.48 -9.68
C GLU A 19 9.92 14.76 -9.05
N GLN A 20 9.15 15.41 -8.16
CA GLN A 20 9.59 16.61 -7.46
C GLN A 20 10.78 16.34 -6.53
N LEU A 21 10.82 15.20 -5.86
CA LEU A 21 11.96 14.81 -5.04
C LEU A 21 13.17 14.51 -5.90
N GLY A 22 12.98 13.81 -7.03
CA GLY A 22 14.03 13.50 -7.99
C GLY A 22 14.69 14.74 -8.57
N SER A 23 13.90 15.74 -8.97
CA SER A 23 14.42 17.03 -9.49
C SER A 23 15.27 17.82 -8.48
N ARG A 24 15.17 17.48 -7.21
CA ARG A 24 15.93 18.09 -6.10
C ARG A 24 17.06 17.21 -5.57
N GLY A 25 17.27 16.01 -6.12
CA GLY A 25 18.22 15.03 -5.61
C GLY A 25 17.87 14.48 -4.22
N LEU A 26 16.58 14.41 -3.89
CA LEU A 26 16.07 14.03 -2.56
C LEU A 26 15.24 12.73 -2.60
N LEU A 27 15.46 11.87 -3.58
CA LEU A 27 14.75 10.58 -3.65
C LEU A 27 15.13 9.70 -2.46
N PRO A 28 14.16 9.21 -1.69
CA PRO A 28 14.43 8.25 -0.62
C PRO A 28 14.63 6.85 -1.20
N ALA A 29 15.37 6.00 -0.51
CA ALA A 29 15.46 4.57 -0.84
C ALA A 29 14.12 3.86 -0.58
N GLU A 30 13.39 4.30 0.46
CA GLU A 30 12.09 3.76 0.86
C GLU A 30 11.08 4.88 1.04
N HIS A 31 9.85 4.62 0.60
CA HIS A 31 8.71 5.50 0.85
C HIS A 31 7.61 4.72 1.60
N LEU A 32 7.37 5.12 2.85
CA LEU A 32 6.31 4.54 3.68
C LEU A 32 4.98 5.25 3.35
N ALA A 33 4.00 4.49 2.86
CA ALA A 33 2.70 5.04 2.48
C ALA A 33 1.54 4.33 3.20
N ASP A 34 0.37 4.95 3.24
CA ASP A 34 -0.83 4.37 3.83
C ASP A 34 -1.44 3.28 2.94
N SER A 35 -2.33 2.46 3.50
CA SER A 35 -3.04 1.38 2.80
C SER A 35 -3.92 1.84 1.61
N GLY A 36 -4.23 3.13 1.53
CA GLY A 36 -4.93 3.73 0.39
C GLY A 36 -4.06 3.93 -0.85
N TYR A 37 -2.73 4.00 -0.69
CA TYR A 37 -1.80 4.38 -1.77
C TYR A 37 -1.32 3.22 -2.67
N PRO A 38 -1.18 1.96 -2.23
CA PRO A 38 -0.48 0.98 -3.04
C PRO A 38 -1.37 0.37 -4.11
N SER A 39 -0.93 0.47 -5.34
CA SER A 39 -1.31 -0.42 -6.43
C SER A 39 -0.07 -1.18 -6.92
N ALA A 40 -0.27 -2.31 -7.59
CA ALA A 40 0.85 -3.04 -8.16
C ALA A 40 1.62 -2.18 -9.17
N GLU A 41 0.91 -1.36 -9.92
CA GLU A 41 1.45 -0.42 -10.90
C GLU A 41 2.36 0.61 -10.24
N LEU A 42 1.93 1.21 -9.12
CA LEU A 42 2.74 2.19 -8.38
C LEU A 42 3.98 1.56 -7.76
N ILE A 43 3.90 0.34 -7.25
CA ILE A 43 5.06 -0.39 -6.72
C ILE A 43 6.10 -0.59 -7.82
N VAL A 44 5.68 -1.13 -8.97
CA VAL A 44 6.58 -1.39 -10.10
C VAL A 44 7.13 -0.09 -10.68
N HIS A 45 6.29 0.93 -10.84
CA HIS A 45 6.70 2.23 -11.34
C HIS A 45 7.71 2.92 -10.43
N ALA A 46 7.45 2.98 -9.12
CA ALA A 46 8.36 3.57 -8.13
C ALA A 46 9.73 2.90 -8.15
N ALA A 47 9.75 1.56 -8.19
CA ALA A 47 10.98 0.80 -8.21
C ALA A 47 11.77 1.01 -9.52
N ARG A 48 11.12 0.92 -10.68
CA ARG A 48 11.78 1.00 -11.99
C ARG A 48 12.23 2.40 -12.36
N THR A 49 11.40 3.40 -12.08
CA THR A 49 11.63 4.77 -12.53
C THR A 49 12.49 5.57 -11.56
N PHE A 50 12.29 5.35 -10.26
CA PHE A 50 12.91 6.16 -9.22
C PHE A 50 13.86 5.38 -8.30
N GLY A 51 13.91 4.04 -8.40
CA GLY A 51 14.68 3.20 -7.48
C GLY A 51 14.11 3.19 -6.05
N ILE A 52 12.84 3.53 -5.88
CA ILE A 52 12.18 3.64 -4.57
C ILE A 52 11.44 2.34 -4.23
N THR A 53 11.70 1.79 -3.06
CA THR A 53 10.87 0.74 -2.47
C THR A 53 9.64 1.37 -1.80
N LEU A 54 8.46 1.13 -2.37
CA LEU A 54 7.20 1.59 -1.78
C LEU A 54 6.74 0.59 -0.71
N VAL A 55 6.74 1.00 0.54
CA VAL A 55 6.36 0.18 1.70
C VAL A 55 4.98 0.60 2.18
N SER A 56 3.98 -0.22 1.91
CA SER A 56 2.59 0.07 2.25
C SER A 56 1.78 -1.23 2.42
N PRO A 57 0.75 -1.24 3.28
CA PRO A 57 -0.09 -2.41 3.43
C PRO A 57 -0.87 -2.72 2.16
N MET A 58 -0.62 -3.90 1.59
CA MET A 58 -1.34 -4.39 0.41
C MET A 58 -2.65 -5.04 0.80
N ARG A 59 -3.70 -4.77 0.05
CA ARG A 59 -4.97 -5.46 0.24
C ARG A 59 -4.79 -6.97 0.02
N LEU A 60 -5.22 -7.75 0.99
CA LEU A 60 -5.25 -9.20 0.87
C LEU A 60 -6.31 -9.64 -0.16
N ASP A 61 -6.21 -10.88 -0.59
CA ASP A 61 -7.25 -11.46 -1.44
C ASP A 61 -8.57 -11.55 -0.65
N SER A 62 -9.61 -10.87 -1.14
CA SER A 62 -10.94 -10.83 -0.52
C SER A 62 -11.93 -11.78 -1.20
N SER A 63 -11.46 -12.69 -2.07
CA SER A 63 -12.30 -13.68 -2.72
C SER A 63 -12.97 -14.61 -1.71
N ALA A 64 -14.08 -15.22 -2.09
CA ALA A 64 -14.78 -16.16 -1.23
C ALA A 64 -13.87 -17.33 -0.82
N GLN A 65 -13.01 -17.78 -1.73
CA GLN A 65 -12.06 -18.87 -1.48
C GLN A 65 -10.99 -18.48 -0.47
N ALA A 66 -10.47 -17.24 -0.55
CA ALA A 66 -9.50 -16.73 0.43
C ALA A 66 -10.12 -16.61 1.83
N ARG A 67 -11.39 -16.18 1.92
CA ARG A 67 -12.10 -16.09 3.21
C ARG A 67 -12.35 -17.45 3.87
N VAL A 68 -12.63 -18.47 3.05
CA VAL A 68 -12.83 -19.85 3.54
C VAL A 68 -11.52 -20.48 4.02
N GLY A 69 -10.38 -20.09 3.43
CA GLY A 69 -9.06 -20.59 3.83
C GLY A 69 -8.82 -22.08 3.54
N ALA A 70 -9.58 -22.67 2.61
CA ALA A 70 -9.50 -24.10 2.28
C ALA A 70 -8.42 -24.44 1.23
N GLY A 71 -7.51 -23.51 0.92
CA GLY A 71 -6.41 -23.75 -0.02
C GLY A 71 -6.82 -23.74 -1.50
N TYR A 72 -7.89 -23.03 -1.87
CA TYR A 72 -8.35 -22.88 -3.26
C TYR A 72 -8.48 -21.42 -3.68
N ASP A 73 -7.85 -20.53 -2.96
CA ASP A 73 -7.68 -19.13 -3.35
C ASP A 73 -6.66 -19.00 -4.50
N LYS A 74 -6.48 -17.78 -5.00
CA LYS A 74 -5.59 -17.55 -6.15
C LYS A 74 -4.13 -17.94 -5.85
N ALA A 75 -3.68 -17.77 -4.64
CA ALA A 75 -2.29 -18.05 -4.23
C ALA A 75 -1.96 -19.54 -4.22
N ALA A 76 -2.98 -20.41 -4.11
CA ALA A 76 -2.82 -21.86 -4.12
C ALA A 76 -2.58 -22.44 -5.52
N PHE A 77 -2.72 -21.64 -6.58
CA PHE A 77 -2.50 -22.06 -7.98
C PHE A 77 -1.05 -21.77 -8.37
N SER A 78 -0.36 -22.75 -8.95
CA SER A 78 0.94 -22.54 -9.57
C SER A 78 0.76 -21.84 -10.91
N ILE A 79 1.42 -20.70 -11.11
CA ILE A 79 1.31 -19.87 -12.32
C ILE A 79 2.64 -19.89 -13.05
N ASP A 80 2.62 -20.36 -14.30
CA ASP A 80 3.76 -20.31 -15.21
C ASP A 80 3.44 -19.33 -16.34
N PHE A 81 4.07 -18.14 -16.27
CA PHE A 81 3.89 -17.10 -17.28
C PHE A 81 4.62 -17.39 -18.58
N ASP A 82 5.71 -18.17 -18.53
CA ASP A 82 6.50 -18.51 -19.71
C ASP A 82 5.78 -19.58 -20.53
N ALA A 83 5.26 -20.61 -19.86
CA ALA A 83 4.43 -21.63 -20.48
C ALA A 83 2.99 -21.14 -20.76
N ARG A 84 2.58 -19.97 -20.27
CA ARG A 84 1.21 -19.46 -20.31
C ARG A 84 0.20 -20.48 -19.79
N GLN A 85 0.53 -21.07 -18.66
CA GLN A 85 -0.26 -22.14 -18.04
C GLN A 85 -0.36 -21.93 -16.53
N ALA A 86 -1.45 -22.41 -15.94
CA ALA A 86 -1.58 -22.49 -14.50
C ALA A 86 -2.03 -23.90 -14.10
N THR A 87 -1.53 -24.37 -12.96
CA THR A 87 -1.90 -25.68 -12.40
C THR A 87 -2.70 -25.45 -11.12
N CYS A 88 -3.86 -26.10 -11.03
CA CYS A 88 -4.71 -26.01 -9.84
C CYS A 88 -4.16 -26.89 -8.70
N PRO A 89 -4.59 -26.70 -7.43
CA PRO A 89 -4.15 -27.52 -6.29
C PRO A 89 -4.41 -29.03 -6.43
N GLN A 90 -5.30 -29.44 -7.34
CA GLN A 90 -5.57 -30.84 -7.68
C GLN A 90 -4.70 -31.36 -8.83
N GLY A 91 -3.66 -30.63 -9.25
CA GLY A 91 -2.73 -31.03 -10.29
C GLY A 91 -3.22 -30.86 -11.72
N THR A 92 -4.40 -30.31 -11.96
CA THR A 92 -4.93 -30.11 -13.32
C THR A 92 -4.37 -28.82 -13.93
N ALA A 93 -3.86 -28.90 -15.15
CA ALA A 93 -3.42 -27.75 -15.92
C ALA A 93 -4.60 -26.95 -16.49
N SER A 94 -4.43 -25.65 -16.65
CA SER A 94 -5.41 -24.78 -17.29
C SER A 94 -5.59 -25.11 -18.78
N SER A 95 -6.79 -24.91 -19.30
CA SER A 95 -7.12 -25.13 -20.72
C SER A 95 -7.11 -23.84 -21.54
N SER A 96 -7.09 -22.69 -20.90
CA SER A 96 -7.00 -21.42 -21.62
C SER A 96 -6.22 -20.37 -20.81
N TRP A 97 -5.53 -19.53 -21.57
CA TRP A 97 -4.79 -18.37 -21.10
C TRP A 97 -5.07 -17.21 -22.06
N THR A 98 -5.97 -16.31 -21.66
CA THR A 98 -6.52 -15.30 -22.56
C THR A 98 -6.19 -13.91 -22.05
N PRO A 99 -5.25 -13.17 -22.68
CA PRO A 99 -5.08 -11.76 -22.42
C PRO A 99 -6.35 -10.98 -22.74
N CYS A 100 -6.69 -10.02 -21.89
CA CYS A 100 -7.88 -9.18 -22.06
C CYS A 100 -7.66 -7.83 -21.41
N GLN A 101 -8.44 -6.83 -21.84
CA GLN A 101 -8.52 -5.53 -21.21
C GLN A 101 -9.68 -5.51 -20.22
N LYS A 102 -9.46 -5.03 -19.01
CA LYS A 102 -10.48 -4.77 -17.98
C LYS A 102 -10.45 -3.31 -17.56
N ASN A 103 -11.43 -2.89 -16.77
CA ASN A 103 -11.53 -1.52 -16.27
C ASN A 103 -10.26 -1.07 -15.50
N GLU A 104 -9.60 -2.03 -14.84
CA GLU A 104 -8.36 -1.79 -14.06
C GLU A 104 -7.08 -1.97 -14.88
N GLY A 105 -7.15 -2.08 -16.22
CA GLY A 105 -6.02 -2.27 -17.10
C GLY A 105 -5.90 -3.68 -17.69
N GLU A 106 -4.70 -4.01 -18.17
CA GLU A 106 -4.41 -5.32 -18.75
C GLU A 106 -4.58 -6.45 -17.73
N ALA A 107 -5.17 -7.53 -18.19
CA ALA A 107 -5.42 -8.72 -17.38
C ALA A 107 -5.29 -10.00 -18.22
N ILE A 108 -5.18 -11.13 -17.54
CA ILE A 108 -5.13 -12.44 -18.14
C ILE A 108 -6.19 -13.31 -17.47
N VAL A 109 -7.12 -13.82 -18.25
CA VAL A 109 -8.12 -14.79 -17.76
C VAL A 109 -7.63 -16.19 -18.03
N VAL A 110 -7.43 -16.94 -16.95
CA VAL A 110 -7.03 -18.35 -17.00
C VAL A 110 -8.21 -19.20 -16.58
N SER A 111 -8.52 -20.25 -17.34
CA SER A 111 -9.63 -21.16 -17.02
C SER A 111 -9.25 -22.63 -17.18
N TRP A 112 -9.96 -23.48 -16.47
CA TRP A 112 -9.80 -24.93 -16.48
C TRP A 112 -10.90 -25.60 -17.27
N PRO A 113 -10.69 -26.83 -17.81
CA PRO A 113 -11.71 -27.52 -18.58
C PRO A 113 -12.87 -27.94 -17.68
N LYS A 114 -14.10 -27.78 -18.17
CA LYS A 114 -15.30 -28.20 -17.44
C LYS A 114 -15.25 -29.68 -17.10
N SER A 115 -14.75 -30.53 -18.02
CA SER A 115 -14.60 -31.98 -17.83
C SER A 115 -13.74 -32.37 -16.64
N ALA A 116 -12.77 -31.54 -16.27
CA ALA A 116 -11.95 -31.76 -15.08
C ALA A 116 -12.56 -31.14 -13.81
N CYS A 117 -13.19 -29.96 -13.94
CA CYS A 117 -13.76 -29.26 -12.78
C CYS A 117 -15.09 -29.88 -12.29
N MET A 118 -15.95 -30.36 -13.19
CA MET A 118 -17.26 -30.88 -12.82
C MET A 118 -17.20 -32.11 -11.91
N PRO A 119 -16.38 -33.15 -12.19
CA PRO A 119 -16.22 -34.29 -11.30
C PRO A 119 -15.26 -34.07 -10.13
N CYS A 120 -14.61 -32.91 -10.03
CA CYS A 120 -13.59 -32.63 -9.01
C CYS A 120 -14.20 -32.67 -7.60
N PRO A 121 -13.67 -33.48 -6.67
CA PRO A 121 -14.18 -33.57 -5.30
C PRO A 121 -14.06 -32.24 -4.52
N ALA A 122 -13.07 -31.40 -4.85
CA ALA A 122 -12.85 -30.10 -4.25
C ALA A 122 -13.63 -28.96 -4.93
N ARG A 123 -14.51 -29.25 -5.88
CA ARG A 123 -15.18 -28.21 -6.66
C ARG A 123 -15.90 -27.17 -5.83
N GLN A 124 -16.63 -27.59 -4.79
CA GLN A 124 -17.42 -26.68 -3.95
C GLN A 124 -16.55 -25.70 -3.16
N LEU A 125 -15.33 -26.10 -2.80
CA LEU A 125 -14.35 -25.22 -2.14
C LEU A 125 -13.65 -24.29 -3.13
N CYS A 126 -13.56 -24.70 -4.41
CA CYS A 126 -12.79 -24.03 -5.44
C CYS A 126 -13.64 -23.05 -6.27
N THR A 127 -14.86 -23.43 -6.66
CA THR A 127 -15.72 -22.61 -7.53
C THR A 127 -17.21 -22.94 -7.37
N SER A 128 -18.04 -21.92 -7.41
CA SER A 128 -19.51 -22.06 -7.49
C SER A 128 -20.00 -22.34 -8.91
N GLY A 129 -19.14 -22.10 -9.92
CA GLY A 129 -19.47 -22.30 -11.33
C GLY A 129 -19.17 -23.71 -11.84
N GLN A 130 -19.33 -23.91 -13.14
CA GLN A 130 -19.04 -25.19 -13.80
C GLN A 130 -17.55 -25.46 -13.97
N ARG A 131 -16.72 -24.39 -13.91
CA ARG A 131 -15.25 -24.45 -13.99
C ARG A 131 -14.62 -23.32 -13.20
N ARG A 132 -13.39 -23.51 -12.75
CA ARG A 132 -12.59 -22.45 -12.17
C ARG A 132 -12.12 -21.48 -13.25
N GLN A 133 -12.18 -20.20 -12.91
CA GLN A 133 -11.51 -19.11 -13.62
C GLN A 133 -10.78 -18.24 -12.61
N ILE A 134 -9.59 -17.80 -12.95
CA ILE A 134 -8.85 -16.78 -12.21
C ILE A 134 -8.45 -15.67 -13.15
N THR A 135 -8.38 -14.45 -12.62
CA THR A 135 -7.87 -13.31 -13.34
C THR A 135 -6.51 -12.95 -12.76
N LEU A 136 -5.50 -12.91 -13.60
CA LEU A 136 -4.14 -12.49 -13.26
C LEU A 136 -3.90 -11.08 -13.80
N ARG A 137 -2.99 -10.36 -13.17
CA ARG A 137 -2.36 -9.18 -13.74
C ARG A 137 -1.23 -9.59 -14.70
N PRO A 138 -0.67 -8.70 -15.53
CA PRO A 138 0.60 -8.92 -16.20
C PRO A 138 1.68 -9.42 -15.22
N ARG A 139 2.64 -10.18 -15.72
CA ARG A 139 3.63 -10.90 -14.92
C ARG A 139 4.30 -10.04 -13.85
N ASP A 140 4.86 -8.91 -14.27
CA ASP A 140 5.59 -7.99 -13.39
C ASP A 140 4.71 -7.43 -12.26
N LEU A 141 3.47 -7.08 -12.58
CA LEU A 141 2.50 -6.60 -11.57
C LEU A 141 2.03 -7.73 -10.66
N HIS A 142 1.86 -8.94 -11.19
CA HIS A 142 1.48 -10.11 -10.41
C HIS A 142 2.57 -10.49 -9.41
N GLU A 143 3.81 -10.60 -9.88
CA GLU A 143 4.97 -10.96 -9.07
C GLU A 143 5.26 -9.89 -8.00
N ALA A 144 5.21 -8.60 -8.35
CA ALA A 144 5.39 -7.50 -7.41
C ALA A 144 4.33 -7.52 -6.29
N LEU A 145 3.07 -7.76 -6.65
CA LEU A 145 1.98 -7.85 -5.68
C LEU A 145 2.11 -9.06 -4.76
N ALA A 146 2.50 -10.21 -5.32
CA ALA A 146 2.73 -11.44 -4.54
C ALA A 146 3.90 -11.26 -3.56
N ALA A 147 5.01 -10.69 -4.02
CA ALA A 147 6.17 -10.39 -3.19
C ALA A 147 5.83 -9.41 -2.04
N ALA A 148 5.13 -8.31 -2.34
CA ALA A 148 4.71 -7.34 -1.34
C ALA A 148 3.78 -7.94 -0.27
N ARG A 149 2.87 -8.82 -0.66
CA ARG A 149 1.97 -9.53 0.28
C ARG A 149 2.73 -10.53 1.15
N ALA A 150 3.68 -11.26 0.58
CA ALA A 150 4.52 -12.20 1.33
C ALA A 150 5.40 -11.46 2.34
N GLU A 151 6.03 -10.36 1.92
CA GLU A 151 6.86 -9.54 2.79
C GLU A 151 6.04 -8.92 3.94
N GLN A 152 4.84 -8.42 3.67
CA GLN A 152 3.93 -7.83 4.66
C GLN A 152 3.59 -8.78 5.82
N ALA A 153 3.59 -10.08 5.61
CA ALA A 153 3.32 -11.07 6.64
C ALA A 153 4.47 -11.19 7.66
N THR A 154 5.68 -10.70 7.32
CA THR A 154 6.88 -10.87 8.13
C THR A 154 6.95 -9.91 9.32
N PRO A 155 7.57 -10.30 10.45
CA PRO A 155 7.83 -9.40 11.57
C PRO A 155 8.74 -8.23 11.19
N GLN A 156 9.70 -8.45 10.29
CA GLN A 156 10.63 -7.43 9.79
C GLN A 156 9.89 -6.30 9.08
N TRP A 157 8.96 -6.65 8.19
CA TRP A 157 8.14 -5.66 7.52
C TRP A 157 7.29 -4.86 8.51
N LYS A 158 6.69 -5.51 9.51
CA LYS A 158 5.89 -4.84 10.53
C LYS A 158 6.71 -3.84 11.34
N ALA A 159 7.94 -4.21 11.73
CA ALA A 159 8.86 -3.33 12.44
C ALA A 159 9.26 -2.12 11.56
N ARG A 160 9.58 -2.35 10.28
CA ARG A 160 9.89 -1.30 9.30
C ARG A 160 8.72 -0.35 9.08
N TYR A 161 7.53 -0.88 8.88
CA TYR A 161 6.32 -0.10 8.65
C TYR A 161 5.88 0.70 9.89
N ALA A 162 6.21 0.24 11.10
CA ALA A 162 5.90 0.96 12.35
C ALA A 162 6.51 2.37 12.40
N ALA A 163 7.62 2.61 11.68
CA ALA A 163 8.24 3.95 11.56
C ALA A 163 7.27 4.99 10.94
N ARG A 164 6.25 4.55 10.18
CA ARG A 164 5.20 5.42 9.64
C ARG A 164 4.42 6.18 10.72
N ALA A 165 4.34 5.66 11.96
CA ALA A 165 3.67 6.36 13.07
C ALA A 165 4.23 7.78 13.31
N GLY A 166 5.49 8.03 12.93
CA GLY A 166 6.09 9.37 12.98
C GLY A 166 5.39 10.41 12.09
N VAL A 167 4.75 9.96 10.99
CA VAL A 167 3.98 10.84 10.09
C VAL A 167 2.74 11.40 10.79
N GLU A 168 2.05 10.57 11.56
CA GLU A 168 0.85 10.98 12.31
C GLU A 168 1.22 12.00 13.42
N GLY A 169 2.36 11.78 14.08
CA GLY A 169 2.94 12.75 15.00
C GLY A 169 3.23 14.10 14.32
N THR A 170 3.76 14.06 13.09
CA THR A 170 4.03 15.25 12.28
C THR A 170 2.73 15.97 11.90
N MET A 171 1.72 15.24 11.45
CA MET A 171 0.41 15.81 11.09
C MET A 171 -0.28 16.42 12.30
N ARG A 172 -0.21 15.77 13.45
CA ARG A 172 -0.72 16.30 14.71
C ARG A 172 0.00 17.59 15.11
N GLN A 173 1.33 17.63 15.00
CA GLN A 173 2.10 18.86 15.26
C GLN A 173 1.68 19.97 14.30
N ALA A 174 1.56 19.67 13.01
CA ALA A 174 1.11 20.61 11.99
C ALA A 174 -0.28 21.21 12.33
N THR A 175 -1.24 20.38 12.68
CA THR A 175 -2.59 20.86 13.02
C THR A 175 -2.62 21.69 14.30
N HIS A 176 -1.78 21.38 15.29
CA HIS A 176 -1.74 22.11 16.56
C HIS A 176 -1.00 23.44 16.47
N VAL A 177 0.14 23.47 15.75
CA VAL A 177 1.04 24.62 15.70
C VAL A 177 0.60 25.64 14.65
N THR A 178 0.18 25.14 13.49
CA THR A 178 -0.10 26.03 12.35
C THR A 178 -1.59 26.20 12.04
N GLY A 179 -2.44 25.36 12.61
CA GLY A 179 -3.89 25.42 12.39
C GLY A 179 -4.34 25.01 10.99
N ILE A 180 -3.53 24.25 10.23
CA ILE A 180 -3.77 23.87 8.82
C ILE A 180 -5.07 23.07 8.58
N ARG A 181 -5.79 22.66 9.61
CA ARG A 181 -7.10 22.00 9.47
C ARG A 181 -8.17 22.92 8.84
N ARG A 182 -7.97 24.22 8.90
CA ARG A 182 -8.89 25.21 8.34
C ARG A 182 -8.10 26.07 7.37
N ALA A 183 -8.35 25.90 6.09
CA ALA A 183 -7.80 26.78 5.08
C ALA A 183 -8.28 28.21 5.35
N ARG A 184 -7.36 29.15 5.45
CA ARG A 184 -7.64 30.56 5.67
C ARG A 184 -7.94 31.30 4.38
N TYR A 185 -7.64 30.66 3.25
CA TYR A 185 -7.71 31.24 1.92
C TYR A 185 -8.59 30.41 1.01
N LEU A 186 -9.25 31.05 0.07
CA LEU A 186 -9.99 30.39 -1.01
C LEU A 186 -9.08 30.15 -2.20
N GLY A 187 -9.17 28.94 -2.76
CA GLY A 187 -8.46 28.51 -3.96
C GLY A 187 -7.14 27.79 -3.69
N LEU A 188 -6.88 26.79 -4.51
CA LEU A 188 -5.81 25.85 -4.37
C LEU A 188 -4.41 26.48 -4.28
N PRO A 189 -4.04 27.51 -5.10
CA PRO A 189 -2.70 28.11 -5.02
C PRO A 189 -2.41 28.78 -3.68
N LYS A 190 -3.39 29.47 -3.10
CA LYS A 190 -3.22 30.14 -1.79
C LYS A 190 -3.16 29.11 -0.65
N THR A 191 -3.97 28.07 -0.70
CA THR A 191 -3.93 26.96 0.25
C THR A 191 -2.60 26.18 0.14
N GLN A 192 -2.09 25.98 -1.05
CA GLN A 192 -0.75 25.39 -1.28
C GLN A 192 0.35 26.23 -0.62
N LEU A 193 0.30 27.55 -0.75
CA LEU A 193 1.25 28.46 -0.11
C LEU A 193 1.16 28.36 1.42
N GLU A 194 -0.07 28.38 1.97
CA GLU A 194 -0.30 28.21 3.42
C GLU A 194 0.31 26.89 3.94
N HIS A 195 0.07 25.78 3.25
CA HIS A 195 0.63 24.48 3.61
C HIS A 195 2.16 24.45 3.50
N THR A 196 2.73 25.13 2.51
CA THR A 196 4.18 25.22 2.34
C THR A 196 4.83 26.00 3.48
N LEU A 197 4.24 27.13 3.90
CA LEU A 197 4.71 27.92 5.04
C LEU A 197 4.56 27.15 6.36
N ALA A 198 3.45 26.42 6.53
CA ALA A 198 3.25 25.54 7.68
C ALA A 198 4.32 24.44 7.78
N ALA A 199 4.65 23.80 6.66
CA ALA A 199 5.71 22.80 6.61
C ALA A 199 7.09 23.38 6.95
N ALA A 200 7.40 24.58 6.44
CA ALA A 200 8.64 25.29 6.78
C ALA A 200 8.71 25.61 8.27
N ALA A 201 7.64 26.12 8.87
CA ALA A 201 7.58 26.42 10.31
C ALA A 201 7.82 25.15 11.17
N ILE A 202 7.22 24.03 10.82
CA ILE A 202 7.43 22.75 11.53
C ILE A 202 8.88 22.30 11.41
N ASN A 203 9.48 22.43 10.23
CA ASN A 203 10.88 22.06 10.04
C ASN A 203 11.80 22.95 10.88
N MET A 204 11.55 24.26 10.99
CA MET A 204 12.31 25.16 11.84
C MET A 204 12.20 24.76 13.32
N ILE A 205 11.00 24.46 13.82
CA ILE A 205 10.78 24.00 15.19
C ILE A 205 11.56 22.70 15.47
N ARG A 206 11.61 21.79 14.50
CA ARG A 206 12.35 20.54 14.63
C ARG A 206 13.85 20.71 14.59
N LEU A 207 14.34 21.62 13.76
CA LEU A 207 15.75 21.97 13.73
C LEU A 207 16.18 22.63 15.06
N ASP A 208 15.38 23.54 15.62
CA ASP A 208 15.62 24.14 16.92
C ASP A 208 15.67 23.07 18.02
N ALA A 209 14.69 22.14 18.04
CA ALA A 209 14.68 21.02 18.98
C ALA A 209 15.94 20.14 18.85
N TYR A 210 16.39 19.89 17.62
CA TYR A 210 17.60 19.11 17.35
C TYR A 210 18.85 19.83 17.89
N TRP A 211 19.01 21.11 17.61
CA TRP A 211 20.17 21.91 18.05
C TRP A 211 20.20 22.16 19.56
N THR A 212 19.04 22.24 20.18
CA THR A 212 18.92 22.42 21.65
C THR A 212 18.93 21.09 22.42
N GLY A 213 19.11 19.95 21.71
CA GLY A 213 19.18 18.62 22.33
C GLY A 213 17.85 18.12 22.92
N HIS A 214 16.72 18.70 22.50
CA HIS A 214 15.43 18.18 22.89
C HIS A 214 15.15 16.87 22.13
N PRO A 215 14.75 15.77 22.83
CA PRO A 215 14.48 14.52 22.16
C PRO A 215 13.28 14.66 21.22
N LEU A 216 13.49 14.35 19.92
CA LEU A 216 12.46 14.42 18.87
C LEU A 216 11.43 13.28 18.97
N ASP A 217 11.76 12.21 19.69
CA ASP A 217 10.98 10.98 19.87
C ASP A 217 10.06 10.99 21.10
N ARG A 218 10.10 12.01 21.93
CA ARG A 218 9.22 12.11 23.09
C ARG A 218 7.79 12.37 22.67
N THR A 219 7.00 11.33 22.65
CA THR A 219 5.54 11.46 22.71
C THR A 219 5.17 12.24 23.96
N ARG A 220 4.41 13.31 23.79
CA ARG A 220 3.87 14.09 24.90
C ARG A 220 3.04 13.13 25.78
N THR A 221 3.56 12.81 26.95
CA THR A 221 2.79 12.03 27.95
C THR A 221 1.50 12.79 28.26
N SER A 222 0.36 12.14 28.16
CA SER A 222 -0.94 12.71 28.57
C SER A 222 -0.90 13.05 30.05
N HIS A 223 -1.74 13.99 30.48
CA HIS A 223 -1.86 14.28 31.92
C HIS A 223 -2.18 13.03 32.73
N LEU A 224 -2.99 12.11 32.18
CA LEU A 224 -3.30 10.84 32.79
C LEU A 224 -2.07 9.91 32.92
N ALA A 225 -1.20 9.86 31.93
CA ALA A 225 0.03 9.06 31.96
C ALA A 225 1.12 9.64 32.90
N ARG A 226 0.91 10.86 33.41
CA ARG A 226 1.77 11.51 34.41
C ARG A 226 1.32 11.26 35.85
N LEU A 227 0.12 10.69 36.02
CA LEU A 227 -0.37 10.32 37.35
C LEU A 227 0.43 9.13 37.84
N ASP A 228 1.13 9.34 38.93
CA ASP A 228 1.85 8.28 39.65
C ASP A 228 0.85 7.58 40.58
N PHE A 229 0.42 6.39 40.23
CA PHE A 229 -0.50 5.60 41.01
C PHE A 229 0.19 4.84 42.18
N THR A 230 1.51 4.99 42.33
CA THR A 230 2.26 4.33 43.44
C THR A 230 2.06 4.98 44.79
N LEU A 231 1.38 6.13 44.89
CA LEU A 231 1.09 6.85 46.14
C LEU A 231 -0.25 6.49 46.76
N ALA A 232 -0.94 5.44 46.28
CA ALA A 232 -2.26 5.00 46.78
C ALA A 232 -2.21 3.68 47.51
N THR A 233 -1.12 3.41 48.27
CA THR A 233 -1.04 2.27 49.22
C THR A 233 -0.69 2.77 50.61
#